data_3356fbffeb123a797bfe091d636fcc32
#
_entry.id   3356fbffeb123a797bfe091d636fcc32
#
_cell.length_a   1.000
_cell.length_b   1.000
_cell.length_c   1.000
_cell.angle_alpha   90.00
_cell.angle_beta   90.00
_cell.angle_gamma   90.00
#
_symmetry.space_group_name_H-M   'P 1'
#
loop_
_entity.id
_entity.type
_entity.pdbx_description
1 polymer ?
#
loop_
_entity_poly.entity_id
_entity_poly.type
_entity_poly.pdbx_seq_one_letter_code
_entity_poly.pdbx_strand_id
1 'polypeptide(L)'
;FDHSEGEVIISMDGDLQHDPAEIPRFVEKIQEGYDIVSGWRVERTDHWLSRQLPSHVANWMMAKLSRVDLHDFGTTFKAYRREILSEIHLYGELHRFIPALASWAGASVAEVPITNIPRKSGKSNYGISRTIRVFLDLVSVKFLLDYSTRPLQLFGMAGLLCLAGGGGIGLWIFARKAMLNEGLLANHGPLILLGMALIMGGIQFIAIGLIGELLARTYYESQNKPVYTVRQFVGRGRVEAKTGRGEPPRAAGAAGR
;
A
#
# COMPACT_ATOMS: atom_id res chain seq x y z
N PHE A 1 12.43 -14.98 1.50
CA PHE A 1 12.92 -14.23 2.67
C PHE A 1 12.96 -15.11 3.92
N ASP A 2 11.96 -15.94 4.16
CA ASP A 2 11.82 -16.75 5.39
C ASP A 2 12.99 -17.71 5.65
N HIS A 3 13.68 -18.16 4.60
CA HIS A 3 14.84 -19.05 4.68
C HIS A 3 16.19 -18.33 4.60
N SER A 4 16.18 -16.99 4.56
CA SER A 4 17.41 -16.21 4.48
C SER A 4 17.99 -16.00 5.89
N GLU A 5 19.27 -16.27 6.10
CA GLU A 5 19.94 -16.19 7.41
C GLU A 5 20.86 -14.96 7.56
N GLY A 6 21.17 -14.27 6.46
CA GLY A 6 22.03 -13.11 6.44
C GLY A 6 21.43 -11.87 7.12
N GLU A 7 22.26 -10.99 7.65
CA GLU A 7 21.86 -9.68 8.20
C GLU A 7 21.34 -8.73 7.11
N VAL A 8 21.90 -8.86 5.90
CA VAL A 8 21.50 -8.12 4.71
C VAL A 8 20.99 -9.13 3.67
N ILE A 9 19.77 -8.94 3.20
CA ILE A 9 19.13 -9.79 2.22
C ILE A 9 19.02 -9.02 0.92
N ILE A 10 19.52 -9.59 -0.17
CA ILE A 10 19.50 -8.96 -1.49
C ILE A 10 18.62 -9.78 -2.42
N SER A 11 17.62 -9.14 -3.02
CA SER A 11 16.80 -9.70 -4.08
C SER A 11 17.29 -9.23 -5.45
N MET A 12 17.38 -10.15 -6.41
CA MET A 12 17.81 -9.85 -7.78
C MET A 12 17.15 -10.82 -8.75
N ASP A 13 16.74 -10.36 -9.92
CA ASP A 13 16.23 -11.25 -10.97
C ASP A 13 17.37 -12.09 -11.58
N GLY A 14 17.08 -13.37 -11.84
CA GLY A 14 18.03 -14.31 -12.47
C GLY A 14 18.10 -14.20 -14.00
N ASP A 15 17.57 -13.13 -14.60
CA ASP A 15 17.50 -12.96 -16.07
C ASP A 15 18.72 -12.24 -16.68
N LEU A 16 19.76 -12.05 -15.87
CA LEU A 16 21.02 -11.40 -16.24
C LEU A 16 20.89 -9.94 -16.70
N GLN A 17 19.84 -9.26 -16.31
CA GLN A 17 19.65 -7.83 -16.59
C GLN A 17 20.31 -6.93 -15.53
N HIS A 18 20.74 -7.48 -14.40
CA HIS A 18 21.44 -6.79 -13.33
C HIS A 18 22.86 -7.33 -13.16
N ASP A 19 23.81 -6.42 -12.87
CA ASP A 19 25.20 -6.80 -12.64
C ASP A 19 25.43 -7.10 -11.15
N PRO A 20 25.83 -8.34 -10.79
CA PRO A 20 26.19 -8.67 -9.40
C PRO A 20 27.36 -7.85 -8.83
N ALA A 21 28.22 -7.29 -9.69
CA ALA A 21 29.31 -6.44 -9.26
C ALA A 21 28.83 -5.13 -8.57
N GLU A 22 27.57 -4.76 -8.70
CA GLU A 22 26.97 -3.62 -8.03
C GLU A 22 26.52 -3.91 -6.58
N ILE A 23 26.47 -5.18 -6.17
CA ILE A 23 26.08 -5.60 -4.80
C ILE A 23 26.79 -4.84 -3.69
N PRO A 24 28.13 -4.63 -3.73
CA PRO A 24 28.84 -3.91 -2.69
C PRO A 24 28.29 -2.51 -2.41
N ARG A 25 27.81 -1.79 -3.45
CA ARG A 25 27.22 -0.44 -3.31
C ARG A 25 25.92 -0.46 -2.50
N PHE A 26 25.13 -1.53 -2.62
CA PHE A 26 23.91 -1.71 -1.82
C PHE A 26 24.25 -1.99 -0.36
N VAL A 27 25.26 -2.84 -0.13
CA VAL A 27 25.73 -3.16 1.23
C VAL A 27 26.30 -1.91 1.92
N GLU A 28 27.06 -1.10 1.21
CA GLU A 28 27.59 0.17 1.72
C GLU A 28 26.47 1.10 2.19
N LYS A 29 25.39 1.27 1.39
CA LYS A 29 24.22 2.06 1.78
C LYS A 29 23.50 1.50 3.01
N ILE A 30 23.40 0.18 3.13
CA ILE A 30 22.86 -0.43 4.35
C ILE A 30 23.77 -0.14 5.56
N GLN A 31 25.11 -0.13 5.39
CA GLN A 31 26.05 0.21 6.45
C GLN A 31 25.99 1.68 6.85
N GLU A 32 25.65 2.60 5.92
CA GLU A 32 25.38 4.02 6.20
C GLU A 32 24.15 4.21 7.13
N GLY A 33 23.35 3.18 7.35
CA GLY A 33 22.19 3.21 8.27
C GLY A 33 20.84 3.16 7.59
N TYR A 34 20.78 2.99 6.27
CA TYR A 34 19.51 2.76 5.58
C TYR A 34 18.99 1.34 5.83
N ASP A 35 17.69 1.21 5.89
CA ASP A 35 17.01 -0.06 6.13
C ASP A 35 16.71 -0.82 4.83
N ILE A 36 16.43 -0.07 3.76
CA ILE A 36 16.18 -0.59 2.41
C ILE A 36 16.94 0.23 1.40
N VAL A 37 17.53 -0.45 0.42
CA VAL A 37 18.19 0.17 -0.73
C VAL A 37 17.59 -0.38 -2.00
N SER A 38 17.04 0.49 -2.86
CA SER A 38 16.43 0.12 -4.14
C SER A 38 17.36 0.49 -5.30
N GLY A 39 17.51 -0.40 -6.26
CA GLY A 39 18.19 -0.06 -7.50
C GLY A 39 17.36 0.89 -8.36
N TRP A 40 18.00 1.88 -8.96
CA TRP A 40 17.38 2.81 -9.92
C TRP A 40 18.01 2.64 -11.29
N ARG A 41 17.25 2.19 -12.27
CA ARG A 41 17.69 2.04 -13.66
C ARG A 41 17.69 3.40 -14.35
N VAL A 42 18.86 4.05 -14.42
CA VAL A 42 19.01 5.39 -14.98
C VAL A 42 18.80 5.36 -16.50
N GLU A 43 19.42 4.39 -17.18
CA GLU A 43 19.29 4.25 -18.63
C GLU A 43 18.29 3.13 -18.97
N ARG A 44 17.07 3.51 -19.37
CA ARG A 44 16.08 2.58 -19.89
C ARG A 44 16.09 2.59 -21.40
N THR A 45 16.48 1.49 -22.01
CA THR A 45 16.46 1.27 -23.46
C THR A 45 15.08 0.87 -24.01
N ASP A 46 14.05 0.93 -23.17
CA ASP A 46 12.68 0.53 -23.52
C ASP A 46 11.95 1.54 -24.41
N HIS A 47 11.01 1.07 -25.25
CA HIS A 47 10.15 1.93 -26.07
C HIS A 47 9.37 2.95 -25.23
N TRP A 48 9.52 4.24 -25.55
CA TRP A 48 9.05 5.36 -24.74
C TRP A 48 7.52 5.35 -24.52
N LEU A 49 6.72 5.20 -25.58
CA LEU A 49 5.26 5.29 -25.50
C LEU A 49 4.59 4.08 -24.82
N SER A 50 5.09 2.86 -25.06
CA SER A 50 4.40 1.65 -24.62
C SER A 50 4.85 1.15 -23.25
N ARG A 51 6.04 1.57 -22.76
CA ARG A 51 6.63 1.08 -21.52
C ARG A 51 7.08 2.17 -20.55
N GLN A 52 7.74 3.23 -21.05
CA GLN A 52 8.25 4.26 -20.16
C GLN A 52 7.13 5.11 -19.59
N LEU A 53 6.16 5.57 -20.41
CA LEU A 53 5.07 6.43 -19.97
C LEU A 53 4.17 5.76 -18.90
N PRO A 54 3.65 4.53 -19.06
CA PRO A 54 2.90 3.87 -18.01
C PRO A 54 3.72 3.62 -16.75
N SER A 55 5.02 3.34 -16.89
CA SER A 55 5.94 3.13 -15.76
C SER A 55 6.19 4.44 -15.01
N HIS A 56 6.39 5.57 -15.70
CA HIS A 56 6.55 6.87 -15.07
C HIS A 56 5.30 7.31 -14.30
N VAL A 57 4.11 7.12 -14.89
CA VAL A 57 2.84 7.41 -14.22
C VAL A 57 2.70 6.53 -12.96
N ALA A 58 2.99 5.23 -13.07
CA ALA A 58 2.93 4.32 -11.94
C ALA A 58 3.94 4.70 -10.84
N ASN A 59 5.19 5.00 -11.19
CA ASN A 59 6.21 5.41 -10.23
C ASN A 59 5.86 6.75 -9.56
N TRP A 60 5.38 7.73 -10.33
CA TRP A 60 4.92 9.00 -9.79
C TRP A 60 3.73 8.84 -8.83
N MET A 61 2.75 8.02 -9.22
CA MET A 61 1.63 7.69 -8.32
C MET A 61 2.14 7.01 -7.05
N MET A 62 3.05 6.05 -7.17
CA MET A 62 3.65 5.35 -6.02
C MET A 62 4.42 6.29 -5.10
N ALA A 63 5.30 7.14 -5.64
CA ALA A 63 6.04 8.11 -4.85
C ALA A 63 5.09 9.03 -4.07
N LYS A 64 4.05 9.53 -4.74
CA LYS A 64 3.03 10.38 -4.11
C LYS A 64 2.19 9.64 -3.04
N LEU A 65 1.87 8.37 -3.27
CA LEU A 65 1.05 7.56 -2.37
C LEU A 65 1.84 7.06 -1.16
N SER A 66 3.08 6.62 -1.36
CA SER A 66 3.94 6.06 -0.30
C SER A 66 4.70 7.11 0.49
N ARG A 67 4.76 8.36 0.00
CA ARG A 67 5.62 9.44 0.52
C ARG A 67 7.11 9.05 0.52
N VAL A 68 7.49 8.12 -0.33
CA VAL A 68 8.88 7.69 -0.54
C VAL A 68 9.33 8.23 -1.88
N ASP A 69 10.40 8.99 -1.88
CA ASP A 69 10.97 9.58 -3.09
C ASP A 69 11.89 8.56 -3.78
N LEU A 70 11.28 7.67 -4.56
CA LEU A 70 11.97 6.68 -5.36
C LEU A 70 11.62 6.88 -6.84
N HIS A 71 12.65 6.83 -7.68
CA HIS A 71 12.51 6.93 -9.14
C HIS A 71 12.05 5.61 -9.78
N ASP A 72 12.39 4.47 -9.19
CA ASP A 72 12.08 3.15 -9.74
C ASP A 72 11.59 2.15 -8.68
N PHE A 73 10.26 2.06 -8.50
CA PHE A 73 9.65 1.04 -7.66
C PHE A 73 9.66 -0.35 -8.30
N GLY A 74 9.80 -0.41 -9.63
CA GLY A 74 9.63 -1.63 -10.42
C GLY A 74 10.85 -2.54 -10.49
N THR A 75 12.01 -2.11 -10.00
CA THR A 75 13.21 -2.96 -9.94
C THR A 75 13.05 -4.04 -8.88
N THR A 76 13.60 -5.21 -9.16
CA THR A 76 13.71 -6.33 -8.20
C THR A 76 15.05 -6.32 -7.50
N PHE A 77 16.03 -5.57 -8.00
CA PHE A 77 17.34 -5.45 -7.40
C PHE A 77 17.27 -4.50 -6.19
N LYS A 78 17.11 -5.10 -5.01
CA LYS A 78 16.97 -4.38 -3.74
C LYS A 78 17.73 -5.09 -2.62
N ALA A 79 18.26 -4.31 -1.69
CA ALA A 79 18.82 -4.81 -0.45
C ALA A 79 17.93 -4.42 0.72
N TYR A 80 17.86 -5.28 1.72
CA TYR A 80 17.02 -5.11 2.90
C TYR A 80 17.79 -5.53 4.15
N ARG A 81 17.60 -4.79 5.25
CA ARG A 81 17.92 -5.32 6.58
C ARG A 81 16.94 -6.42 6.93
N ARG A 82 17.46 -7.53 7.46
CA ARG A 82 16.63 -8.67 7.87
C ARG A 82 15.50 -8.28 8.83
N GLU A 83 15.81 -7.38 9.77
CA GLU A 83 14.88 -6.90 10.79
C GLU A 83 13.60 -6.32 10.15
N ILE A 84 13.76 -5.52 9.11
CA ILE A 84 12.63 -4.89 8.40
C ILE A 84 11.76 -5.92 7.67
N LEU A 85 12.37 -6.93 7.06
CA LEU A 85 11.61 -7.98 6.35
C LEU A 85 10.78 -8.84 7.30
N SER A 86 11.24 -9.04 8.54
CA SER A 86 10.49 -9.80 9.55
C SER A 86 9.21 -9.08 10.02
N GLU A 87 9.16 -7.75 9.88
CA GLU A 87 8.01 -6.93 10.26
C GLU A 87 6.97 -6.80 9.11
N ILE A 88 7.40 -7.03 7.86
CA ILE A 88 6.56 -6.86 6.69
C ILE A 88 6.01 -8.21 6.25
N HIS A 89 4.68 -8.34 6.26
CA HIS A 89 4.00 -9.51 5.74
C HIS A 89 3.63 -9.27 4.28
N LEU A 90 4.28 -10.01 3.39
CA LEU A 90 4.05 -9.90 1.98
C LEU A 90 2.97 -10.89 1.52
N TYR A 91 1.96 -10.38 0.83
CA TYR A 91 0.91 -11.17 0.21
C TYR A 91 0.84 -10.87 -1.29
N GLY A 92 0.79 -11.90 -2.12
CA GLY A 92 0.64 -11.75 -3.57
C GLY A 92 1.76 -10.94 -4.25
N GLU A 93 1.40 -10.07 -5.17
CA GLU A 93 2.32 -9.24 -5.97
C GLU A 93 2.89 -8.01 -5.21
N LEU A 94 2.72 -7.94 -3.88
CA LEU A 94 3.15 -6.78 -3.08
C LEU A 94 4.67 -6.60 -2.97
N HIS A 95 5.47 -7.53 -3.50
CA HIS A 95 6.94 -7.44 -3.50
C HIS A 95 7.49 -6.14 -4.13
N ARG A 96 6.77 -5.53 -5.08
CA ARG A 96 7.14 -4.24 -5.68
C ARG A 96 6.97 -3.07 -4.73
N PHE A 97 6.09 -3.22 -3.76
CA PHE A 97 5.68 -2.17 -2.84
C PHE A 97 6.37 -2.27 -1.47
N ILE A 98 7.31 -3.21 -1.30
CA ILE A 98 8.06 -3.38 -0.05
C ILE A 98 8.65 -2.05 0.45
N PRO A 99 9.31 -1.21 -0.38
CA PRO A 99 9.83 0.07 0.10
C PRO A 99 8.76 1.00 0.62
N ALA A 100 7.57 1.00 -0.02
CA ALA A 100 6.44 1.81 0.42
C ALA A 100 5.86 1.32 1.75
N LEU A 101 5.64 0.00 1.88
CA LEU A 101 5.13 -0.62 3.11
C LEU A 101 6.10 -0.46 4.29
N ALA A 102 7.40 -0.63 4.03
CA ALA A 102 8.44 -0.47 5.03
C ALA A 102 8.60 0.97 5.50
N SER A 103 8.56 1.93 4.58
CA SER A 103 8.61 3.35 4.94
C SER A 103 7.46 3.75 5.85
N TRP A 104 6.29 3.16 5.65
CA TRP A 104 5.13 3.37 6.52
C TRP A 104 5.35 2.82 7.94
N ALA A 105 6.12 1.72 8.05
CA ALA A 105 6.60 1.19 9.32
C ALA A 105 7.79 1.98 9.91
N GLY A 106 8.21 3.07 9.26
CA GLY A 106 9.29 3.95 9.72
C GLY A 106 10.69 3.56 9.21
N ALA A 107 10.79 2.66 8.24
CA ALA A 107 12.05 2.29 7.62
C ALA A 107 12.62 3.41 6.74
N SER A 108 13.92 3.60 6.78
CA SER A 108 14.66 4.51 5.92
C SER A 108 14.98 3.84 4.58
N VAL A 109 14.70 4.55 3.48
CA VAL A 109 14.88 4.01 2.12
C VAL A 109 15.85 4.87 1.34
N ALA A 110 16.78 4.25 0.63
CA ALA A 110 17.73 4.91 -0.28
C ALA A 110 17.64 4.31 -1.69
N GLU A 111 18.16 5.02 -2.69
CA GLU A 111 18.36 4.53 -4.05
C GLU A 111 19.83 4.47 -4.42
N VAL A 112 20.16 3.48 -5.26
CA VAL A 112 21.48 3.35 -5.90
C VAL A 112 21.26 3.27 -7.42
N PRO A 113 21.88 4.13 -8.22
CA PRO A 113 21.82 4.01 -9.65
C PRO A 113 22.49 2.72 -10.11
N ILE A 114 21.78 1.94 -10.93
CA ILE A 114 22.24 0.64 -11.45
C ILE A 114 22.24 0.65 -12.96
N THR A 115 23.15 -0.16 -13.52
CA THR A 115 23.24 -0.41 -14.95
C THR A 115 22.17 -1.42 -15.38
N ASN A 116 21.41 -1.08 -16.42
CA ASN A 116 20.42 -2.00 -16.98
C ASN A 116 21.00 -2.71 -18.20
N ILE A 117 21.28 -4.00 -18.07
CA ILE A 117 21.84 -4.79 -19.18
C ILE A 117 20.68 -5.22 -20.11
N PRO A 118 20.77 -4.99 -21.42
CA PRO A 118 19.75 -5.44 -22.35
C PRO A 118 19.56 -6.97 -22.29
N ARG A 119 18.31 -7.42 -22.31
CA ARG A 119 17.98 -8.86 -22.27
C ARG A 119 18.58 -9.59 -23.46
N LYS A 120 19.37 -10.64 -23.21
CA LYS A 120 20.06 -11.42 -24.25
C LYS A 120 19.13 -12.35 -25.03
N SER A 121 17.98 -12.78 -24.49
CA SER A 121 17.02 -13.67 -25.15
C SER A 121 15.61 -13.55 -24.55
N GLY A 122 14.58 -13.81 -25.37
CA GLY A 122 13.17 -13.84 -24.98
C GLY A 122 12.35 -12.67 -25.49
N LYS A 123 11.07 -12.93 -25.82
CA LYS A 123 10.09 -11.89 -26.18
C LYS A 123 9.41 -11.38 -24.91
N SER A 124 9.29 -10.09 -24.79
CA SER A 124 8.58 -9.47 -23.68
C SER A 124 7.07 -9.61 -23.86
N ASN A 125 6.41 -10.35 -22.98
CA ASN A 125 4.95 -10.50 -22.94
C ASN A 125 4.27 -9.31 -22.22
N TYR A 126 4.48 -8.09 -22.72
CA TYR A 126 3.82 -6.90 -22.16
C TYR A 126 2.51 -6.61 -22.92
N GLY A 127 1.36 -6.91 -22.29
CA GLY A 127 0.03 -6.60 -22.78
C GLY A 127 -0.67 -5.54 -21.92
N ILE A 128 -1.75 -4.95 -22.46
CA ILE A 128 -2.63 -3.95 -21.79
C ILE A 128 -3.18 -4.51 -20.47
N SER A 129 -3.41 -5.83 -20.39
CA SER A 129 -3.87 -6.52 -19.16
C SER A 129 -2.95 -6.29 -17.95
N ARG A 130 -1.65 -6.11 -18.16
CA ARG A 130 -0.70 -5.80 -17.10
C ARG A 130 -0.88 -4.37 -16.55
N THR A 131 -1.18 -3.40 -17.41
CA THR A 131 -1.41 -2.02 -16.98
C THR A 131 -2.62 -1.94 -16.07
N ILE A 132 -3.72 -2.65 -16.42
CA ILE A 132 -4.90 -2.74 -15.57
C ILE A 132 -4.57 -3.41 -14.23
N ARG A 133 -3.79 -4.49 -14.24
CA ARG A 133 -3.37 -5.19 -13.02
C ARG A 133 -2.54 -4.27 -12.12
N VAL A 134 -1.53 -3.58 -12.68
CA VAL A 134 -0.70 -2.63 -11.93
C VAL A 134 -1.55 -1.49 -11.36
N PHE A 135 -2.55 -0.99 -12.10
CA PHE A 135 -3.48 0.01 -11.59
C PHE A 135 -4.30 -0.52 -10.41
N LEU A 136 -4.84 -1.72 -10.50
CA LEU A 136 -5.58 -2.35 -9.40
C LEU A 136 -4.68 -2.61 -8.17
N ASP A 137 -3.43 -3.03 -8.40
CA ASP A 137 -2.43 -3.20 -7.34
C ASP A 137 -2.15 -1.86 -6.64
N LEU A 138 -2.02 -0.76 -7.40
CA LEU A 138 -1.84 0.59 -6.86
C LEU A 138 -3.04 1.03 -5.99
N VAL A 139 -4.27 0.78 -6.47
CA VAL A 139 -5.48 1.06 -5.69
C VAL A 139 -5.50 0.24 -4.40
N SER A 140 -5.13 -1.05 -4.49
CA SER A 140 -5.07 -1.95 -3.33
C SER A 140 -4.03 -1.48 -2.31
N VAL A 141 -2.82 -1.11 -2.76
CA VAL A 141 -1.76 -0.58 -1.89
C VAL A 141 -2.19 0.73 -1.26
N LYS A 142 -2.79 1.65 -2.02
CA LYS A 142 -3.34 2.89 -1.49
C LYS A 142 -4.36 2.63 -0.39
N PHE A 143 -5.28 1.72 -0.64
CA PHE A 143 -6.28 1.32 0.35
C PHE A 143 -5.64 0.75 1.62
N LEU A 144 -4.65 -0.15 1.46
CA LEU A 144 -3.93 -0.74 2.57
C LEU A 144 -3.14 0.30 3.39
N LEU A 145 -2.49 1.25 2.73
CA LEU A 145 -1.68 2.28 3.41
C LEU A 145 -2.54 3.27 4.18
N ASP A 146 -3.63 3.78 3.60
CA ASP A 146 -4.38 4.89 4.18
C ASP A 146 -5.63 4.45 4.97
N TYR A 147 -6.25 3.34 4.56
CA TYR A 147 -7.59 2.97 5.05
C TYR A 147 -7.67 1.58 5.69
N SER A 148 -6.58 0.79 5.75
CA SER A 148 -6.63 -0.57 6.33
C SER A 148 -7.07 -0.59 7.79
N THR A 149 -6.74 0.46 8.55
CA THR A 149 -7.13 0.60 9.96
C THR A 149 -8.45 1.33 10.16
N ARG A 150 -8.96 2.03 9.14
CA ARG A 150 -10.17 2.86 9.23
C ARG A 150 -10.97 2.87 7.92
N PRO A 151 -11.41 1.72 7.42
CA PRO A 151 -12.13 1.64 6.15
C PRO A 151 -13.47 2.37 6.18
N LEU A 152 -14.08 2.55 7.35
CA LEU A 152 -15.31 3.31 7.52
C LEU A 152 -15.16 4.78 7.08
N GLN A 153 -13.98 5.38 7.19
CA GLN A 153 -13.79 6.77 6.76
C GLN A 153 -13.98 6.93 5.25
N LEU A 154 -13.46 5.99 4.44
CA LEU A 154 -13.60 6.03 2.99
C LEU A 154 -15.03 5.71 2.56
N PHE A 155 -15.51 4.54 2.96
CA PHE A 155 -16.82 4.06 2.54
C PHE A 155 -17.96 4.85 3.19
N GLY A 156 -17.80 5.28 4.44
CA GLY A 156 -18.77 6.12 5.15
C GLY A 156 -18.93 7.49 4.49
N MET A 157 -17.84 8.14 4.08
CA MET A 157 -17.89 9.41 3.34
C MET A 157 -18.60 9.25 2.00
N ALA A 158 -18.25 8.21 1.22
CA ALA A 158 -18.91 7.90 -0.04
C ALA A 158 -20.42 7.63 0.18
N GLY A 159 -20.76 6.88 1.23
CA GLY A 159 -22.14 6.59 1.61
C GLY A 159 -22.93 7.85 1.98
N LEU A 160 -22.35 8.73 2.78
CA LEU A 160 -22.98 10.01 3.14
C LEU A 160 -23.22 10.91 1.94
N LEU A 161 -22.27 10.98 1.00
CA LEU A 161 -22.44 11.75 -0.24
C LEU A 161 -23.57 11.17 -1.11
N CYS A 162 -23.66 9.86 -1.22
CA CYS A 162 -24.75 9.20 -1.93
C CYS A 162 -26.11 9.45 -1.26
N LEU A 163 -26.19 9.36 0.07
CA LEU A 163 -27.41 9.65 0.83
C LEU A 163 -27.82 11.11 0.69
N ALA A 164 -26.87 12.04 0.78
CA ALA A 164 -27.12 13.47 0.58
C ALA A 164 -27.60 13.78 -0.83
N GLY A 165 -27.00 13.16 -1.86
CA GLY A 165 -27.41 13.30 -3.25
C GLY A 165 -28.82 12.72 -3.50
N GLY A 166 -29.06 11.50 -3.06
CA GLY A 166 -30.36 10.85 -3.21
C GLY A 166 -31.46 11.55 -2.42
N GLY A 167 -31.19 11.96 -1.17
CA GLY A 167 -32.10 12.74 -0.34
C GLY A 167 -32.37 14.13 -0.92
N GLY A 168 -31.34 14.79 -1.46
CA GLY A 168 -31.48 16.08 -2.16
C GLY A 168 -32.37 15.98 -3.39
N ILE A 169 -32.22 14.94 -4.20
CA ILE A 169 -33.10 14.66 -5.34
C ILE A 169 -34.56 14.46 -4.86
N GLY A 170 -34.76 13.64 -3.82
CA GLY A 170 -36.07 13.37 -3.26
C GLY A 170 -36.75 14.65 -2.73
N LEU A 171 -36.01 15.46 -1.99
CA LEU A 171 -36.49 16.72 -1.44
C LEU A 171 -36.84 17.73 -2.55
N TRP A 172 -36.01 17.81 -3.59
CA TRP A 172 -36.25 18.68 -4.74
C TRP A 172 -37.53 18.28 -5.50
N ILE A 173 -37.73 16.97 -5.75
CA ILE A 173 -38.94 16.47 -6.41
C ILE A 173 -40.18 16.72 -5.54
N PHE A 174 -40.07 16.53 -4.23
CA PHE A 174 -41.16 16.79 -3.31
C PHE A 174 -41.54 18.27 -3.29
N ALA A 175 -40.57 19.17 -3.26
CA ALA A 175 -40.79 20.61 -3.32
C ALA A 175 -41.49 21.05 -4.63
N ARG A 176 -41.06 20.48 -5.77
CA ARG A 176 -41.72 20.76 -7.06
C ARG A 176 -43.16 20.29 -7.09
N LYS A 177 -43.45 19.10 -6.56
CA LYS A 177 -44.84 18.61 -6.43
C LYS A 177 -45.67 19.54 -5.57
N ALA A 178 -45.14 19.98 -4.43
CA ALA A 178 -45.88 20.85 -3.51
C ALA A 178 -46.17 22.25 -4.09
N MET A 179 -45.22 22.79 -4.88
CA MET A 179 -45.34 24.16 -5.44
C MET A 179 -46.06 24.20 -6.80
N LEU A 180 -45.83 23.21 -7.67
CA LEU A 180 -46.26 23.25 -9.06
C LEU A 180 -47.32 22.20 -9.41
N ASN A 181 -47.70 21.36 -8.44
CA ASN A 181 -48.66 20.28 -8.58
C ASN A 181 -48.36 19.35 -9.79
N GLU A 182 -47.05 19.18 -10.14
CA GLU A 182 -46.61 18.37 -11.25
C GLU A 182 -46.76 16.87 -10.94
N GLY A 183 -47.05 16.08 -11.99
CA GLY A 183 -47.08 14.61 -11.89
C GLY A 183 -45.69 14.03 -11.64
N LEU A 184 -45.49 13.31 -10.52
CA LEU A 184 -44.21 12.81 -10.08
C LEU A 184 -43.55 11.82 -11.05
N LEU A 185 -44.31 10.80 -11.46
CA LEU A 185 -43.76 9.70 -12.29
C LEU A 185 -43.61 10.09 -13.78
N ALA A 186 -44.56 10.84 -14.31
CA ALA A 186 -44.53 11.20 -15.72
C ALA A 186 -43.35 12.13 -16.08
N ASN A 187 -43.04 13.08 -15.19
CA ASN A 187 -42.04 14.10 -15.48
C ASN A 187 -40.63 13.80 -14.88
N HIS A 188 -40.56 12.97 -13.82
CA HIS A 188 -39.33 12.78 -13.06
C HIS A 188 -38.98 11.31 -12.77
N GLY A 189 -39.61 10.35 -13.45
CA GLY A 189 -39.38 8.91 -13.23
C GLY A 189 -37.91 8.48 -13.17
N PRO A 190 -37.07 8.81 -14.19
CA PRO A 190 -35.66 8.47 -14.15
C PRO A 190 -34.89 9.09 -12.96
N LEU A 191 -35.26 10.29 -12.55
CA LEU A 191 -34.62 10.99 -11.43
C LEU A 191 -35.01 10.36 -10.08
N ILE A 192 -36.25 9.88 -9.95
CA ILE A 192 -36.70 9.11 -8.78
C ILE A 192 -35.89 7.84 -8.65
N LEU A 193 -35.71 7.09 -9.74
CA LEU A 193 -34.91 5.86 -9.76
C LEU A 193 -33.45 6.15 -9.39
N LEU A 194 -32.87 7.22 -9.90
CA LEU A 194 -31.51 7.64 -9.54
C LEU A 194 -31.42 7.97 -8.06
N GLY A 195 -32.39 8.73 -7.50
CA GLY A 195 -32.42 9.07 -6.08
C GLY A 195 -32.51 7.83 -5.20
N MET A 196 -33.37 6.87 -5.54
CA MET A 196 -33.48 5.59 -4.83
C MET A 196 -32.18 4.77 -4.93
N ALA A 197 -31.58 4.68 -6.12
CA ALA A 197 -30.32 3.96 -6.31
C ALA A 197 -29.19 4.59 -5.48
N LEU A 198 -29.12 5.92 -5.40
CA LEU A 198 -28.14 6.62 -4.56
C LEU A 198 -28.36 6.34 -3.07
N ILE A 199 -29.61 6.35 -2.59
CA ILE A 199 -29.91 6.05 -1.18
C ILE A 199 -29.53 4.61 -0.86
N MET A 200 -29.93 3.64 -1.68
CA MET A 200 -29.55 2.23 -1.49
C MET A 200 -28.04 2.04 -1.53
N GLY A 201 -27.35 2.63 -2.52
CA GLY A 201 -25.91 2.60 -2.63
C GLY A 201 -25.22 3.24 -1.41
N GLY A 202 -25.77 4.34 -0.91
CA GLY A 202 -25.27 5.02 0.29
C GLY A 202 -25.34 4.13 1.53
N ILE A 203 -26.45 3.45 1.75
CA ILE A 203 -26.61 2.47 2.84
C ILE A 203 -25.62 1.31 2.68
N GLN A 204 -25.44 0.79 1.45
CA GLN A 204 -24.51 -0.29 1.16
C GLN A 204 -23.06 0.13 1.44
N PHE A 205 -22.64 1.33 1.04
CA PHE A 205 -21.30 1.82 1.32
C PHE A 205 -21.04 1.93 2.83
N ILE A 206 -21.99 2.44 3.61
CA ILE A 206 -21.85 2.52 5.07
C ILE A 206 -21.76 1.10 5.66
N ALA A 207 -22.59 0.17 5.22
CA ALA A 207 -22.55 -1.22 5.70
C ALA A 207 -21.21 -1.89 5.39
N ILE A 208 -20.67 -1.72 4.17
CA ILE A 208 -19.35 -2.22 3.78
C ILE A 208 -18.25 -1.59 4.65
N GLY A 209 -18.35 -0.29 4.92
CA GLY A 209 -17.41 0.41 5.80
C GLY A 209 -17.40 -0.13 7.22
N LEU A 210 -18.57 -0.40 7.79
CA LEU A 210 -18.71 -0.99 9.14
C LEU A 210 -18.16 -2.41 9.19
N ILE A 211 -18.49 -3.25 8.20
CA ILE A 211 -17.97 -4.62 8.10
C ILE A 211 -16.44 -4.58 7.97
N GLY A 212 -15.90 -3.70 7.13
CA GLY A 212 -14.47 -3.52 6.96
C GLY A 212 -13.78 -3.11 8.27
N GLU A 213 -14.36 -2.20 9.04
CA GLU A 213 -13.86 -1.77 10.34
C GLU A 213 -13.83 -2.91 11.35
N LEU A 214 -14.91 -3.71 11.43
CA LEU A 214 -14.97 -4.88 12.29
C LEU A 214 -13.91 -5.92 11.88
N LEU A 215 -13.77 -6.16 10.58
CA LEU A 215 -12.78 -7.11 10.05
C LEU A 215 -11.35 -6.67 10.39
N ALA A 216 -11.05 -5.39 10.22
CA ALA A 216 -9.75 -4.83 10.56
C ALA A 216 -9.45 -5.01 12.05
N ARG A 217 -10.38 -4.68 12.94
CA ARG A 217 -10.21 -4.87 14.39
C ARG A 217 -9.99 -6.34 14.74
N THR A 218 -10.85 -7.24 14.26
CA THR A 218 -10.73 -8.69 14.50
C THR A 218 -9.38 -9.22 14.02
N TYR A 219 -8.89 -8.76 12.87
CA TYR A 219 -7.59 -9.15 12.34
C TYR A 219 -6.43 -8.75 13.27
N TYR A 220 -6.41 -7.50 13.73
CA TYR A 220 -5.36 -7.03 14.65
C TYR A 220 -5.44 -7.70 16.03
N GLU A 221 -6.64 -7.88 16.56
CA GLU A 221 -6.85 -8.56 17.85
C GLU A 221 -6.48 -10.04 17.79
N SER A 222 -6.83 -10.76 16.73
CA SER A 222 -6.54 -12.19 16.58
C SER A 222 -5.05 -12.49 16.45
N GLN A 223 -4.26 -11.54 15.94
CA GLN A 223 -2.82 -11.71 15.76
C GLN A 223 -1.97 -11.20 16.92
N ASN A 224 -2.59 -10.64 17.97
CA ASN A 224 -1.88 -9.98 19.08
C ASN A 224 -0.78 -8.99 18.60
N LYS A 225 -0.96 -8.39 17.43
CA LYS A 225 0.01 -7.46 16.85
C LYS A 225 -0.26 -6.04 17.34
N PRO A 226 0.76 -5.37 17.90
CA PRO A 226 0.63 -3.95 18.22
C PRO A 226 0.45 -3.15 16.93
N VAL A 227 -0.38 -2.11 16.97
CA VAL A 227 -0.62 -1.18 15.86
C VAL A 227 0.57 -0.22 15.63
N TYR A 228 1.65 -0.39 16.42
CA TYR A 228 2.84 0.44 16.41
C TYR A 228 4.11 -0.40 16.34
N THR A 229 5.13 0.15 15.70
CA THR A 229 6.47 -0.43 15.62
C THR A 229 7.39 0.28 16.61
N VAL A 230 8.10 -0.46 17.45
CA VAL A 230 9.07 0.11 18.40
C VAL A 230 10.45 0.03 17.79
N ARG A 231 11.00 1.16 17.35
CA ARG A 231 12.36 1.22 16.79
C ARG A 231 13.43 1.13 17.88
N GLN A 232 13.21 1.76 19.04
CA GLN A 232 14.20 1.82 20.11
C GLN A 232 13.53 2.09 21.46
N PHE A 233 13.95 1.37 22.49
CA PHE A 233 13.59 1.68 23.87
C PHE A 233 14.65 2.61 24.48
N VAL A 234 14.25 3.82 24.89
CA VAL A 234 15.10 4.76 25.58
C VAL A 234 14.64 4.83 27.04
N GLY A 235 15.43 4.28 27.97
CA GLY A 235 15.13 4.26 29.40
C GLY A 235 16.41 4.45 30.23
N ARG A 236 16.27 4.77 31.53
CA ARG A 236 17.40 4.82 32.47
C ARG A 236 17.96 3.42 32.74
N GLY A 237 18.83 2.93 31.89
CA GLY A 237 19.53 1.66 32.00
C GLY A 237 19.21 0.70 30.84
N ARG A 238 20.28 0.43 30.08
CA ARG A 238 20.38 -0.49 28.94
C ARG A 238 19.52 -0.21 27.73
N VAL A 239 20.18 0.19 26.67
CA VAL A 239 19.65 0.07 25.30
C VAL A 239 19.75 -1.42 24.92
N GLU A 240 18.67 -2.16 25.03
CA GLU A 240 18.55 -3.50 24.42
C GLU A 240 17.93 -3.33 23.04
N ALA A 241 18.75 -3.53 22.01
CA ALA A 241 18.23 -3.75 20.66
C ALA A 241 17.41 -5.07 20.69
N LYS A 242 16.12 -5.01 20.46
CA LYS A 242 15.26 -6.18 20.44
C LYS A 242 15.49 -6.95 19.15
N THR A 243 16.36 -7.96 19.20
CA THR A 243 16.39 -9.04 18.20
C THR A 243 15.01 -9.73 18.21
N GLY A 244 14.39 -9.80 17.02
CA GLY A 244 13.02 -10.26 16.84
C GLY A 244 12.72 -11.63 17.47
N ARG A 245 11.96 -11.61 18.54
CA ARG A 245 10.99 -12.64 18.96
C ARG A 245 10.10 -12.02 20.02
N GLY A 246 8.83 -11.88 19.68
CA GLY A 246 7.83 -11.34 20.60
C GLY A 246 7.49 -12.32 21.72
N GLU A 247 8.20 -12.23 22.84
CA GLU A 247 7.63 -12.62 24.14
C GLU A 247 7.31 -11.35 24.92
N PRO A 248 6.08 -11.23 25.47
CA PRO A 248 5.79 -10.13 26.38
C PRO A 248 6.65 -10.31 27.64
N PRO A 249 7.10 -9.23 28.28
CA PRO A 249 7.84 -9.32 29.55
C PRO A 249 6.97 -10.06 30.56
N ARG A 250 7.45 -11.19 31.03
CA ARG A 250 6.86 -11.88 32.19
C ARG A 250 6.90 -10.90 33.35
N ALA A 251 5.73 -10.60 33.89
CA ALA A 251 5.62 -9.87 35.14
C ALA A 251 6.52 -10.55 36.18
N ALA A 252 7.47 -9.80 36.71
CA ALA A 252 8.32 -10.25 37.79
C ALA A 252 7.41 -10.60 38.99
N GLY A 253 7.35 -11.86 39.30
CA GLY A 253 6.56 -12.37 40.41
C GLY A 253 6.98 -11.71 41.70
N ALA A 254 6.03 -11.13 42.40
CA ALA A 254 6.16 -10.81 43.80
C ALA A 254 6.39 -12.14 44.56
N ALA A 255 7.66 -12.41 44.83
CA ALA A 255 8.02 -13.44 45.80
C ALA A 255 8.37 -12.71 47.11
N GLY A 256 7.65 -13.09 48.15
CA GLY A 256 8.18 -13.01 49.52
C GLY A 256 7.51 -12.03 50.49
N ARG A 257 6.58 -12.37 51.17
CA ARG A 257 6.41 -12.68 52.62
C ARG A 257 4.98 -12.53 53.03
#